data_4b95b93241a5c0a579ff790fd0a220aa
#
_entry.id   4b95b93241a5c0a579ff790fd0a220aa
#
_cell.length_a   1.000
_cell.length_b   1.000
_cell.length_c   1.000
_cell.angle_alpha   90.00
_cell.angle_beta   90.00
_cell.angle_gamma   90.00
#
_symmetry.space_group_name_H-M   'P 1'
#
loop_
_entity.id
_entity.type
_entity.pdbx_description
1 polymer ?
#
loop_
_entity_poly.entity_id
_entity_poly.type
_entity_poly.pdbx_seq_one_letter_code
_entity_poly.pdbx_strand_id
1 'polypeptide(L)'
;MPVYCSFELNGKFFSDLECGGVGRFPAFSGDGATRNDPRFVSRMDEGPLPRGRYYIFDRQSGGRLGWLYNKASRVFGVDQERWFSFYRDDEVIDDWTFVRHIRRGNFRLHPIGPGALSKGCVVLQYQVQFDWLSAALKCTLPMVLADGSRAYGVLQVR
;
A
#
# COMPACT_ATOMS: atom_id res chain seq x y z
N MET A 1 8.20 16.90 7.66
CA MET A 1 8.84 15.62 8.06
C MET A 1 8.08 14.47 7.38
N PRO A 2 8.75 13.43 6.91
CA PRO A 2 8.07 12.29 6.33
C PRO A 2 7.16 11.60 7.35
N VAL A 3 6.08 10.97 6.87
CA VAL A 3 5.14 10.24 7.73
C VAL A 3 5.68 8.84 8.01
N TYR A 4 5.65 8.43 9.26
CA TYR A 4 6.03 7.07 9.66
C TYR A 4 4.79 6.29 10.06
N CYS A 5 4.51 5.22 9.33
CA CYS A 5 3.38 4.35 9.56
C CYS A 5 3.83 2.95 10.02
N SER A 6 2.95 2.26 10.72
CA SER A 6 3.11 0.83 11.04
C SER A 6 1.82 0.07 10.76
N PHE A 7 1.95 -1.17 10.39
CA PHE A 7 0.85 -2.10 10.15
C PHE A 7 1.21 -3.48 10.67
N GLU A 8 0.33 -4.09 11.47
CA GLU A 8 0.58 -5.40 12.06
C GLU A 8 -0.23 -6.50 11.34
N LEU A 9 0.44 -7.59 10.99
CA LEU A 9 -0.22 -8.81 10.52
C LEU A 9 -0.69 -9.62 11.73
N ASN A 10 -1.88 -9.29 12.22
CA ASN A 10 -2.43 -9.81 13.49
C ASN A 10 -3.31 -11.05 13.32
N GLY A 11 -3.52 -11.54 12.10
CA GLY A 11 -4.38 -12.69 11.80
C GLY A 11 -5.88 -12.44 12.01
N LYS A 12 -6.29 -11.19 12.27
CA LYS A 12 -7.69 -10.82 12.48
C LYS A 12 -8.28 -10.24 11.19
N PHE A 13 -9.60 -10.10 11.18
CA PHE A 13 -10.32 -9.53 10.04
C PHE A 13 -9.89 -8.08 9.73
N PHE A 14 -9.65 -7.27 10.77
CA PHE A 14 -9.04 -5.95 10.66
C PHE A 14 -7.78 -5.86 11.50
N SER A 15 -6.86 -5.04 11.02
CA SER A 15 -5.72 -4.52 11.75
C SER A 15 -5.76 -3.00 11.70
N ASP A 16 -4.78 -2.35 12.32
CA ASP A 16 -4.67 -0.90 12.31
C ASP A 16 -3.46 -0.45 11.50
N LEU A 17 -3.70 0.49 10.59
CA LEU A 17 -2.64 1.32 10.02
C LEU A 17 -2.45 2.54 10.92
N GLU A 18 -1.35 2.56 11.64
CA GLU A 18 -0.99 3.67 12.53
C GLU A 18 0.01 4.59 11.83
N CYS A 19 -0.34 5.86 11.65
CA CYS A 19 0.54 6.86 11.04
C CYS A 19 0.80 7.99 12.03
N GLY A 20 2.06 8.12 12.45
CA GLY A 20 2.49 9.09 13.47
C GLY A 20 2.14 10.52 13.10
N GLY A 21 1.46 11.24 14.02
CA GLY A 21 0.98 12.59 13.79
C GLY A 21 -0.23 12.74 12.88
N VAL A 22 -0.74 11.63 12.30
CA VAL A 22 -1.88 11.65 11.38
C VAL A 22 -3.09 10.93 11.96
N GLY A 23 -2.92 9.67 12.40
CA GLY A 23 -4.01 8.90 12.98
C GLY A 23 -3.81 7.40 12.94
N ARG A 24 -4.86 6.68 13.40
CA ARG A 24 -4.99 5.23 13.38
C ARG A 24 -6.23 4.87 12.57
N PHE A 25 -6.08 3.98 11.61
CA PHE A 25 -7.11 3.66 10.63
C PHE A 25 -7.35 2.16 10.55
N PRO A 26 -8.59 1.68 10.73
CA PRO A 26 -8.93 0.28 10.47
C PRO A 26 -8.60 -0.10 9.03
N ALA A 27 -7.78 -1.11 8.86
CA ALA A 27 -7.27 -1.54 7.56
C ALA A 27 -7.07 -3.06 7.51
N PHE A 28 -6.89 -3.58 6.32
CA PHE A 28 -6.54 -4.98 6.13
C PHE A 28 -5.62 -5.16 4.92
N SER A 29 -4.93 -6.30 4.90
CA SER A 29 -4.11 -6.74 3.76
C SER A 29 -4.28 -8.23 3.54
N GLY A 30 -4.38 -8.63 2.28
CA GLY A 30 -4.72 -10.00 1.90
C GLY A 30 -6.22 -10.23 1.75
N ASP A 31 -6.60 -11.33 1.13
CA ASP A 31 -7.97 -11.65 0.77
C ASP A 31 -8.53 -12.83 1.58
N GLY A 32 -9.81 -12.75 1.90
CA GLY A 32 -10.55 -13.83 2.57
C GLY A 32 -9.84 -14.38 3.80
N ALA A 33 -9.60 -15.69 3.80
CA ALA A 33 -8.96 -16.40 4.92
C ALA A 33 -7.46 -16.08 5.10
N THR A 34 -6.82 -15.41 4.15
CA THR A 34 -5.40 -15.02 4.25
C THR A 34 -5.21 -13.62 4.83
N ARG A 35 -6.31 -12.92 5.08
CA ARG A 35 -6.31 -11.53 5.52
C ARG A 35 -5.51 -11.35 6.82
N ASN A 36 -4.55 -10.44 6.77
CA ASN A 36 -3.66 -10.07 7.88
C ASN A 36 -2.89 -11.25 8.51
N ASP A 37 -2.77 -12.38 7.80
CA ASP A 37 -2.13 -13.57 8.33
C ASP A 37 -0.71 -13.72 7.78
N PRO A 38 0.32 -13.61 8.64
CA PRO A 38 1.71 -13.66 8.21
C PRO A 38 2.14 -15.01 7.62
N ARG A 39 1.36 -16.07 7.82
CA ARG A 39 1.64 -17.39 7.23
C ARG A 39 1.48 -17.41 5.71
N PHE A 40 0.69 -16.48 5.17
CA PHE A 40 0.32 -16.44 3.76
C PHE A 40 1.03 -15.35 2.95
N VAL A 41 2.06 -14.69 3.49
CA VAL A 41 2.78 -13.59 2.82
C VAL A 41 3.42 -13.97 1.49
N SER A 42 3.72 -15.25 1.26
CA SER A 42 4.25 -15.75 -0.01
C SER A 42 3.15 -16.11 -1.03
N ARG A 43 1.87 -16.11 -0.64
CA ARG A 43 0.78 -16.48 -1.52
C ARG A 43 0.51 -15.38 -2.53
N MET A 44 0.67 -15.68 -3.82
CA MET A 44 0.36 -14.74 -4.90
C MET A 44 -1.14 -14.43 -4.93
N ASP A 45 -1.47 -13.19 -5.27
CA ASP A 45 -2.84 -12.69 -5.49
C ASP A 45 -3.84 -12.79 -4.31
N GLU A 46 -3.44 -13.39 -3.20
CA GLU A 46 -4.31 -13.56 -2.02
C GLU A 46 -3.64 -13.11 -0.72
N GLY A 47 -2.32 -13.35 -0.60
CA GLY A 47 -1.58 -13.10 0.65
C GLY A 47 -1.44 -11.62 1.00
N PRO A 48 -1.31 -11.31 2.30
CA PRO A 48 -1.11 -9.94 2.76
C PRO A 48 0.23 -9.36 2.34
N LEU A 49 0.40 -8.07 2.57
CA LEU A 49 1.67 -7.36 2.39
C LEU A 49 2.76 -8.03 3.23
N PRO A 50 3.88 -8.46 2.64
CA PRO A 50 4.93 -9.12 3.39
C PRO A 50 5.53 -8.23 4.48
N ARG A 51 5.99 -8.82 5.57
CA ARG A 51 6.72 -8.11 6.63
C ARG A 51 7.94 -7.41 6.06
N GLY A 52 8.21 -6.21 6.54
CA GLY A 52 9.35 -5.43 6.12
C GLY A 52 9.09 -3.94 6.19
N ARG A 53 10.06 -3.18 5.71
CA ARG A 53 9.99 -1.74 5.58
C ARG A 53 9.69 -1.38 4.13
N TYR A 54 8.79 -0.43 3.94
CA TYR A 54 8.36 0.05 2.63
C TYR A 54 8.41 1.57 2.59
N TYR A 55 8.76 2.12 1.43
CA TYR A 55 8.60 3.54 1.15
C TYR A 55 7.24 3.81 0.52
N ILE A 56 6.65 4.95 0.85
CA ILE A 56 5.33 5.38 0.36
C ILE A 56 5.53 6.40 -0.76
N PHE A 57 5.16 6.01 -1.97
CA PHE A 57 5.26 6.85 -3.17
C PHE A 57 3.89 7.17 -3.75
N ASP A 58 3.84 8.18 -4.63
CA ASP A 58 2.73 8.27 -5.56
C ASP A 58 2.60 7.00 -6.39
N ARG A 59 1.37 6.59 -6.66
CA ARG A 59 1.16 5.55 -7.63
C ARG A 59 1.67 6.03 -8.98
N GLN A 60 2.74 5.44 -9.46
CA GLN A 60 3.20 5.67 -10.81
C GLN A 60 2.25 4.94 -11.76
N SER A 61 1.68 5.67 -12.72
CA SER A 61 0.99 5.05 -13.84
C SER A 61 2.03 4.28 -14.66
N GLY A 62 2.11 2.97 -14.46
CA GLY A 62 3.12 2.12 -15.07
C GLY A 62 3.07 2.17 -16.60
N GLY A 63 4.19 2.57 -17.22
CA GLY A 63 4.46 2.44 -18.63
C GLY A 63 3.62 3.31 -19.58
N ARG A 64 3.91 3.17 -20.89
CA ARG A 64 3.27 3.91 -22.01
C ARG A 64 1.73 3.81 -22.07
N LEU A 65 1.13 2.79 -21.47
CA LEU A 65 -0.31 2.52 -21.51
C LEU A 65 -1.01 2.76 -20.16
N GLY A 66 -0.27 3.17 -19.12
CA GLY A 66 -0.84 3.39 -17.78
C GLY A 66 -1.97 4.43 -17.75
N TRP A 67 -1.87 5.46 -18.59
CA TRP A 67 -2.91 6.48 -18.73
C TRP A 67 -4.24 5.93 -19.30
N LEU A 68 -4.17 4.93 -20.19
CA LEU A 68 -5.35 4.26 -20.76
C LEU A 68 -6.07 3.39 -19.71
N TYR A 69 -5.32 2.66 -18.90
CA TYR A 69 -5.87 1.87 -17.81
C TYR A 69 -6.49 2.76 -16.73
N ASN A 70 -5.85 3.88 -16.40
CA ASN A 70 -6.39 4.85 -15.44
C ASN A 70 -7.68 5.49 -15.94
N LYS A 71 -7.80 5.77 -17.25
CA LYS A 71 -9.00 6.33 -17.83
C LYS A 71 -10.20 5.35 -17.81
N ALA A 72 -9.93 4.06 -18.07
CA ALA A 72 -10.94 3.02 -17.96
C ALA A 72 -11.42 2.81 -16.51
N SER A 73 -10.52 2.86 -15.53
CA SER A 73 -10.84 2.73 -14.10
C SER A 73 -11.74 3.88 -13.60
N ARG A 74 -11.54 5.09 -14.10
CA ARG A 74 -12.40 6.25 -13.77
C ARG A 74 -13.87 6.07 -14.21
N VAL A 75 -14.10 5.40 -15.33
CA VAL A 75 -15.45 5.11 -15.83
C VAL A 75 -16.21 4.19 -14.87
N PHE A 76 -15.49 3.36 -14.11
CA PHE A 76 -16.07 2.48 -13.08
C PHE A 76 -16.07 3.08 -11.66
N GLY A 77 -15.79 4.38 -11.53
CA GLY A 77 -15.87 5.09 -10.25
C GLY A 77 -14.71 4.82 -9.28
N VAL A 78 -13.62 4.20 -9.74
CA VAL A 78 -12.42 3.93 -8.92
C VAL A 78 -11.31 4.89 -9.34
N ASP A 79 -11.06 5.93 -8.53
CA ASP A 79 -9.96 6.88 -8.77
C ASP A 79 -8.62 6.32 -8.27
N GLN A 80 -8.02 5.47 -9.09
CA GLN A 80 -6.75 4.82 -8.78
C GLN A 80 -5.55 5.79 -8.83
N GLU A 81 -5.67 6.97 -9.42
CA GLU A 81 -4.59 7.97 -9.46
C GLU A 81 -4.29 8.54 -8.07
N ARG A 82 -5.25 8.46 -7.15
CA ARG A 82 -5.09 8.92 -5.77
C ARG A 82 -4.43 7.89 -4.86
N TRP A 83 -4.21 6.66 -5.32
CA TRP A 83 -3.60 5.61 -4.54
C TRP A 83 -2.10 5.85 -4.36
N PHE A 84 -1.52 5.23 -3.33
CA PHE A 84 -0.07 5.24 -3.11
C PHE A 84 0.51 3.87 -3.41
N SER A 85 1.78 3.86 -3.79
CA SER A 85 2.58 2.65 -3.98
C SER A 85 3.45 2.37 -2.77
N PHE A 86 3.59 1.10 -2.43
CA PHE A 86 4.55 0.63 -1.45
C PHE A 86 5.69 -0.09 -2.15
N TYR A 87 6.90 0.47 -2.06
CA TYR A 87 8.11 -0.15 -2.57
C TYR A 87 8.96 -0.61 -1.38
N ARG A 88 9.30 -1.90 -1.37
CA ARG A 88 10.06 -2.47 -0.27
C ARG A 88 11.46 -1.89 -0.21
N ASP A 89 11.93 -1.63 0.99
CA ASP A 89 13.31 -1.25 1.27
C ASP A 89 14.17 -2.52 1.29
N ASP A 90 14.48 -3.01 0.11
CA ASP A 90 15.40 -4.12 -0.14
C ASP A 90 16.53 -3.67 -1.09
N GLU A 91 17.18 -4.54 -1.80
CA GLU A 91 18.35 -4.18 -2.63
C GLU A 91 18.00 -3.21 -3.77
N VAL A 92 16.76 -3.28 -4.30
CA VAL A 92 16.27 -2.43 -5.39
C VAL A 92 14.91 -1.86 -4.99
N ILE A 93 14.81 -0.53 -4.93
CA ILE A 93 13.55 0.14 -4.60
C ILE A 93 12.68 0.19 -5.86
N ASP A 94 11.85 -0.82 -6.02
CA ASP A 94 10.92 -0.95 -7.13
C ASP A 94 9.58 -1.58 -6.71
N ASP A 95 8.73 -1.86 -7.68
CA ASP A 95 7.39 -2.43 -7.45
C ASP A 95 7.40 -3.95 -7.19
N TRP A 96 8.55 -4.56 -7.07
CA TRP A 96 8.70 -6.00 -6.91
C TRP A 96 9.60 -6.38 -5.75
N THR A 97 9.29 -7.51 -5.13
CA THR A 97 10.13 -8.14 -4.10
C THR A 97 9.98 -9.65 -4.16
N PHE A 98 10.85 -10.37 -3.47
CA PHE A 98 10.78 -11.81 -3.37
C PHE A 98 10.52 -12.24 -1.92
N VAL A 99 9.58 -13.14 -1.73
CA VAL A 99 9.26 -13.76 -0.44
C VAL A 99 9.31 -15.27 -0.61
N ARG A 100 10.25 -15.94 0.05
CA ARG A 100 10.46 -17.39 -0.10
C ARG A 100 10.54 -17.82 -1.59
N HIS A 101 11.32 -17.07 -2.38
CA HIS A 101 11.49 -17.26 -3.83
C HIS A 101 10.24 -16.97 -4.69
N ILE A 102 9.15 -16.52 -4.10
CA ILE A 102 7.96 -16.10 -4.82
C ILE A 102 8.02 -14.60 -5.08
N ARG A 103 7.88 -14.20 -6.34
CA ARG A 103 7.82 -12.79 -6.73
C ARG A 103 6.48 -12.19 -6.33
N ARG A 104 6.53 -11.12 -5.57
CA ARG A 104 5.37 -10.35 -5.12
C ARG A 104 5.55 -8.88 -5.50
N GLY A 105 4.46 -8.16 -5.68
CA GLY A 105 4.51 -6.75 -6.02
C GLY A 105 3.12 -6.14 -6.22
N ASN A 106 3.05 -4.98 -6.84
CA ASN A 106 1.84 -4.19 -6.99
C ASN A 106 1.16 -3.84 -5.66
N PHE A 107 1.96 -3.61 -4.62
CA PHE A 107 1.45 -3.25 -3.32
C PHE A 107 1.01 -1.79 -3.32
N ARG A 108 -0.21 -1.54 -2.89
CA ARG A 108 -0.82 -0.21 -2.89
C ARG A 108 -1.50 0.08 -1.56
N LEU A 109 -1.62 1.36 -1.27
CA LEU A 109 -2.50 1.88 -0.23
C LEU A 109 -3.73 2.48 -0.92
N HIS A 110 -4.90 1.97 -0.61
CA HIS A 110 -6.14 2.44 -1.22
C HIS A 110 -7.35 2.23 -0.30
N PRO A 111 -8.46 2.94 -0.55
CA PRO A 111 -9.70 2.69 0.18
C PRO A 111 -10.38 1.41 -0.33
N ILE A 112 -11.31 0.89 0.47
CA ILE A 112 -12.12 -0.26 0.08
C ILE A 112 -12.88 0.05 -1.21
N GLY A 113 -12.84 -0.91 -2.14
CA GLY A 113 -13.55 -0.83 -3.41
C GLY A 113 -14.60 -1.94 -3.55
N PRO A 114 -15.29 -2.00 -4.70
CA PRO A 114 -16.21 -3.10 -5.02
C PRO A 114 -15.51 -4.45 -4.88
N GLY A 115 -16.13 -5.39 -4.15
CA GLY A 115 -15.57 -6.72 -3.91
C GLY A 115 -14.58 -6.83 -2.75
N ALA A 116 -14.18 -5.72 -2.12
CA ALA A 116 -13.28 -5.70 -0.95
C ALA A 116 -12.00 -6.54 -1.11
N LEU A 117 -11.44 -6.58 -2.32
CA LEU A 117 -10.28 -7.40 -2.66
C LEU A 117 -8.97 -6.73 -2.29
N SER A 118 -8.01 -7.53 -1.81
CA SER A 118 -6.64 -7.12 -1.60
C SER A 118 -5.67 -8.22 -2.04
N LYS A 119 -4.83 -7.90 -3.01
CA LYS A 119 -3.74 -8.76 -3.49
C LYS A 119 -2.39 -8.40 -2.86
N GLY A 120 -2.40 -8.10 -1.56
CA GLY A 120 -1.23 -7.61 -0.81
C GLY A 120 -1.24 -6.10 -0.61
N CYS A 121 -2.26 -5.39 -1.09
CA CYS A 121 -2.45 -3.97 -0.76
C CYS A 121 -2.84 -3.79 0.72
N VAL A 122 -2.57 -2.62 1.28
CA VAL A 122 -3.20 -2.18 2.53
C VAL A 122 -4.46 -1.39 2.17
N VAL A 123 -5.60 -1.88 2.60
CA VAL A 123 -6.91 -1.35 2.26
C VAL A 123 -7.52 -0.70 3.50
N LEU A 124 -7.82 0.61 3.42
CA LEU A 124 -8.57 1.31 4.46
C LEU A 124 -10.07 1.04 4.30
N GLN A 125 -10.73 0.77 5.41
CA GLN A 125 -12.17 0.45 5.39
C GLN A 125 -13.05 1.62 4.97
N TYR A 126 -12.64 2.85 5.28
CA TYR A 126 -13.46 4.04 5.06
C TYR A 126 -12.79 5.02 4.08
N GLN A 127 -13.52 5.42 3.06
CA GLN A 127 -13.06 6.40 2.06
C GLN A 127 -12.62 7.72 2.72
N VAL A 128 -13.39 8.22 3.67
CA VAL A 128 -13.08 9.48 4.35
C VAL A 128 -11.75 9.42 5.12
N GLN A 129 -11.41 8.28 5.68
CA GLN A 129 -10.13 8.07 6.35
C GLN A 129 -8.97 8.01 5.36
N PHE A 130 -9.19 7.39 4.21
CA PHE A 130 -8.21 7.41 3.12
C PHE A 130 -7.98 8.83 2.62
N ASP A 131 -9.04 9.62 2.43
CA ASP A 131 -8.92 11.01 1.99
C ASP A 131 -8.13 11.86 2.99
N TRP A 132 -8.35 11.65 4.29
CA TRP A 132 -7.58 12.29 5.35
C TRP A 132 -6.10 11.92 5.30
N LEU A 133 -5.79 10.62 5.25
CA LEU A 133 -4.41 10.14 5.17
C LEU A 133 -3.71 10.60 3.90
N SER A 134 -4.41 10.56 2.77
CA SER A 134 -3.91 11.04 1.47
C SER A 134 -3.54 12.51 1.54
N ALA A 135 -4.39 13.35 2.12
CA ALA A 135 -4.11 14.77 2.30
C ALA A 135 -2.87 15.00 3.19
N ALA A 136 -2.77 14.27 4.30
CA ALA A 136 -1.62 14.36 5.20
C ALA A 136 -0.30 13.95 4.51
N LEU A 137 -0.31 12.85 3.74
CA LEU A 137 0.85 12.41 2.97
C LEU A 137 1.26 13.46 1.93
N LYS A 138 0.31 14.00 1.17
CA LYS A 138 0.56 15.02 0.14
C LYS A 138 1.05 16.36 0.68
N CYS A 139 0.67 16.72 1.91
CA CYS A 139 1.15 17.93 2.59
C CYS A 139 2.53 17.76 3.24
N THR A 140 3.07 16.55 3.26
CA THR A 140 4.38 16.25 3.86
C THR A 140 5.52 16.62 2.89
N LEU A 141 6.63 17.14 3.44
CA LEU A 141 7.87 17.26 2.68
C LEU A 141 8.45 15.86 2.44
N PRO A 142 8.56 15.41 1.18
CA PRO A 142 9.07 14.09 0.88
C PRO A 142 10.52 13.92 1.32
N MET A 143 10.87 12.72 1.77
CA MET A 143 12.25 12.31 1.95
C MET A 143 12.88 11.96 0.61
N VAL A 144 14.13 12.36 0.40
CA VAL A 144 14.91 11.99 -0.78
C VAL A 144 15.71 10.74 -0.46
N LEU A 145 15.55 9.70 -1.27
CA LEU A 145 16.29 8.46 -1.14
C LEU A 145 17.63 8.51 -1.87
N ALA A 146 18.48 7.51 -1.67
CA ALA A 146 19.82 7.47 -2.24
C ALA A 146 19.83 7.46 -3.79
N ASP A 147 18.80 6.92 -4.40
CA ASP A 147 18.58 6.92 -5.86
C ASP A 147 17.96 8.21 -6.41
N GLY A 148 17.72 9.21 -5.54
CA GLY A 148 17.10 10.48 -5.87
C GLY A 148 15.57 10.46 -5.90
N SER A 149 14.93 9.31 -5.68
CA SER A 149 13.47 9.20 -5.60
C SER A 149 12.93 9.90 -4.34
N ARG A 150 11.64 10.27 -4.36
CA ARG A 150 11.00 11.04 -3.29
C ARG A 150 9.83 10.27 -2.70
N ALA A 151 9.96 9.87 -1.44
CA ALA A 151 8.92 9.16 -0.70
C ALA A 151 8.23 10.09 0.31
N TYR A 152 6.92 9.99 0.44
CA TYR A 152 6.14 10.73 1.44
C TYR A 152 6.36 10.21 2.86
N GLY A 153 6.77 8.97 3.00
CA GLY A 153 6.97 8.35 4.29
C GLY A 153 7.40 6.89 4.20
N VAL A 154 7.33 6.25 5.34
CA VAL A 154 7.74 4.85 5.53
C VAL A 154 6.61 4.09 6.20
N LEU A 155 6.38 2.86 5.73
CA LEU A 155 5.51 1.89 6.37
C LEU A 155 6.35 0.72 6.91
N GLN A 156 6.23 0.44 8.20
CA GLN A 156 6.79 -0.76 8.81
C GLN A 156 5.70 -1.81 8.98
N VAL A 157 5.81 -2.94 8.27
CA VAL A 157 4.93 -4.11 8.43
C VAL A 157 5.57 -5.10 9.39
N ARG A 158 4.82 -5.51 10.43
CA ARG A 158 5.26 -6.42 11.50
C ARG A 158 4.47 -7.72 11.52
#